data_19504aba9e1a1b554f5b34fdfd59e154
#
_entry.id   19504aba9e1a1b554f5b34fdfd59e154
#
_cell.length_a   1.000
_cell.length_b   1.000
_cell.length_c   1.000
_cell.angle_alpha   90.00
_cell.angle_beta   90.00
_cell.angle_gamma   90.00
#
_symmetry.space_group_name_H-M   'P 1'
#
loop_
_entity.id
_entity.type
_entity.pdbx_description
1 polymer ?
#
loop_
_entity_poly.entity_id
_entity_poly.type
_entity_poly.pdbx_seq_one_letter_code
_entity_poly.pdbx_strand_id
1 'polypeptide(L)'
;MPIKILFIEENDLKQEALKLCLRQNTGIHYDIIADFKELDAALNAGTYTHLVAQSVVNNESVLAFVEAIELPLLVVNDAGLDLSGTSYASTKSPLIYAVLFDFLVESTPVSYASMEEYAMDDQEFFDQLQGLMVDEFRLNFEEIPALIENKNLAEIKSRAHQLSSKFAMLDLPLSALLCKEVDVNILNDAEKQLENMKLLLVDIEIALAHLQ
;
A
#
# COMPACT_ATOMS: atom_id res chain seq x y z
N MET A 1 7.85 -3.42 -3.08
CA MET A 1 6.70 -4.06 -3.78
C MET A 1 5.52 -3.15 -3.56
N PRO A 2 4.69 -2.91 -4.57
CA PRO A 2 3.46 -2.17 -4.37
C PRO A 2 2.61 -2.83 -3.29
N ILE A 3 1.73 -2.08 -2.66
CA ILE A 3 0.83 -2.60 -1.64
C ILE A 3 0.03 -3.76 -2.23
N LYS A 4 0.24 -4.95 -1.68
CA LYS A 4 -0.53 -6.14 -2.02
C LYS A 4 -1.08 -6.78 -0.75
N ILE A 5 -2.41 -6.84 -0.66
CA ILE A 5 -3.13 -7.29 0.52
C ILE A 5 -3.72 -8.67 0.27
N LEU A 6 -3.51 -9.60 1.21
CA LEU A 6 -4.27 -10.84 1.26
C LEU A 6 -5.43 -10.68 2.24
N PHE A 7 -6.67 -10.82 1.74
CA PHE A 7 -7.87 -10.85 2.57
C PHE A 7 -8.28 -12.28 2.86
N ILE A 8 -8.70 -12.55 4.10
CA ILE A 8 -9.30 -13.82 4.51
C ILE A 8 -10.73 -13.56 4.95
N GLU A 9 -11.69 -13.92 4.10
CA GLU A 9 -13.12 -13.65 4.29
C GLU A 9 -13.95 -14.78 3.66
N GLU A 10 -14.70 -15.52 4.48
CA GLU A 10 -15.54 -16.65 4.03
C GLU A 10 -16.89 -16.23 3.43
N ASN A 11 -17.36 -15.05 3.80
CA ASN A 11 -18.71 -14.59 3.43
C ASN A 11 -18.69 -13.85 2.08
N ASP A 12 -19.36 -14.44 1.08
CA ASP A 12 -19.43 -13.91 -0.28
C ASP A 12 -19.94 -12.45 -0.35
N LEU A 13 -20.92 -12.08 0.49
CA LEU A 13 -21.45 -10.70 0.50
C LEU A 13 -20.42 -9.71 1.06
N LYS A 14 -19.64 -10.12 2.07
CA LYS A 14 -18.55 -9.30 2.59
C LYS A 14 -17.40 -9.21 1.58
N GLN A 15 -17.07 -10.29 0.87
CA GLN A 15 -16.09 -10.25 -0.23
C GLN A 15 -16.51 -9.26 -1.33
N GLU A 16 -17.78 -9.26 -1.74
CA GLU A 16 -18.28 -8.29 -2.73
C GLU A 16 -18.23 -6.85 -2.19
N ALA A 17 -18.54 -6.64 -0.91
CA ALA A 17 -18.40 -5.33 -0.28
C ALA A 17 -16.93 -4.85 -0.25
N LEU A 18 -15.97 -5.74 0.05
CA LEU A 18 -14.53 -5.46 -0.04
C LEU A 18 -14.12 -5.07 -1.46
N LYS A 19 -14.52 -5.86 -2.45
CA LYS A 19 -14.23 -5.57 -3.87
C LYS A 19 -14.79 -4.21 -4.29
N LEU A 20 -16.00 -3.86 -3.83
CA LEU A 20 -16.61 -2.57 -4.12
C LEU A 20 -15.85 -1.42 -3.44
N CYS A 21 -15.45 -1.61 -2.18
CA CYS A 21 -14.65 -0.64 -1.42
C CYS A 21 -13.30 -0.36 -2.11
N LEU A 22 -12.64 -1.41 -2.61
CA LEU A 22 -11.31 -1.32 -3.23
C LEU A 22 -11.35 -0.86 -4.70
N ARG A 23 -12.49 -1.00 -5.39
CA ARG A 23 -12.64 -0.56 -6.80
C ARG A 23 -12.40 0.94 -7.00
N GLN A 24 -12.64 1.75 -6.00
CA GLN A 24 -12.42 3.20 -6.06
C GLN A 24 -10.93 3.56 -5.90
N ASN A 25 -10.12 2.60 -5.46
CA ASN A 25 -8.68 2.75 -5.23
C ASN A 25 -7.90 1.75 -6.07
N THR A 26 -7.52 2.17 -7.27
CA THR A 26 -6.86 1.32 -8.26
C THR A 26 -5.40 0.98 -7.91
N GLY A 27 -4.83 1.62 -6.87
CA GLY A 27 -3.44 1.42 -6.45
C GLY A 27 -3.22 0.23 -5.50
N ILE A 28 -4.28 -0.48 -5.05
CA ILE A 28 -4.14 -1.63 -4.15
C ILE A 28 -4.36 -2.93 -4.92
N HIS A 29 -3.34 -3.77 -4.96
CA HIS A 29 -3.50 -5.15 -5.39
C HIS A 29 -4.01 -6.00 -4.23
N TYR A 30 -4.92 -6.92 -4.51
CA TYR A 30 -5.42 -7.82 -3.48
C TYR A 30 -5.84 -9.17 -4.03
N ASP A 31 -5.73 -10.18 -3.17
CA ASP A 31 -6.34 -11.48 -3.35
C ASP A 31 -7.27 -11.77 -2.15
N ILE A 32 -8.29 -12.58 -2.35
CA ILE A 32 -9.22 -13.00 -1.30
C ILE A 32 -9.22 -14.51 -1.25
N ILE A 33 -9.01 -15.08 -0.07
CA ILE A 33 -9.19 -16.51 0.21
C ILE A 33 -10.33 -16.69 1.21
N ALA A 34 -11.01 -17.83 1.14
CA ALA A 34 -12.19 -18.10 1.95
C ALA A 34 -11.89 -18.94 3.21
N ASP A 35 -10.69 -19.50 3.33
CA ASP A 35 -10.32 -20.42 4.41
C ASP A 35 -8.86 -20.21 4.82
N PHE A 36 -8.57 -20.30 6.12
CA PHE A 36 -7.19 -20.29 6.63
C PHE A 36 -6.32 -21.42 6.07
N LYS A 37 -6.91 -22.55 5.68
CA LYS A 37 -6.18 -23.66 5.03
C LYS A 37 -5.55 -23.29 3.70
N GLU A 38 -6.04 -22.24 3.05
CA GLU A 38 -5.48 -21.72 1.79
C GLU A 38 -4.30 -20.77 2.05
N LEU A 39 -4.11 -20.31 3.30
CA LEU A 39 -3.18 -19.25 3.66
C LEU A 39 -1.73 -19.58 3.26
N ASP A 40 -1.22 -20.76 3.63
CA ASP A 40 0.14 -21.17 3.30
C ASP A 40 0.36 -21.23 1.79
N ALA A 41 -0.62 -21.76 1.05
CA ALA A 41 -0.55 -21.84 -0.40
C ALA A 41 -0.55 -20.47 -1.04
N ALA A 42 -1.39 -19.55 -0.54
CA ALA A 42 -1.46 -18.17 -1.02
C ALA A 42 -0.14 -17.42 -0.74
N LEU A 43 0.39 -17.51 0.48
CA LEU A 43 1.66 -16.86 0.87
C LEU A 43 2.85 -17.39 0.05
N ASN A 44 2.86 -18.70 -0.28
CA ASN A 44 3.91 -19.28 -1.11
C ASN A 44 3.78 -18.92 -2.60
N ALA A 45 2.56 -18.66 -3.08
CA ALA A 45 2.29 -18.33 -4.48
C ALA A 45 2.45 -16.84 -4.79
N GLY A 46 2.35 -15.97 -3.79
CA GLY A 46 2.38 -14.52 -3.94
C GLY A 46 3.26 -13.82 -2.90
N THR A 47 3.65 -12.62 -3.23
CA THR A 47 4.32 -11.73 -2.30
C THR A 47 3.32 -10.70 -1.81
N TYR A 48 2.87 -10.84 -0.57
CA TYR A 48 1.97 -9.90 0.08
C TYR A 48 2.76 -8.96 1.00
N THR A 49 2.25 -7.77 1.18
CA THR A 49 2.79 -6.76 2.09
C THR A 49 1.97 -6.65 3.37
N HIS A 50 0.68 -6.98 3.30
CA HIS A 50 -0.27 -6.87 4.41
C HIS A 50 -1.26 -8.04 4.39
N LEU A 51 -1.79 -8.34 5.58
CA LEU A 51 -2.84 -9.33 5.78
C LEU A 51 -4.05 -8.65 6.44
N VAL A 52 -5.25 -8.93 5.95
CA VAL A 52 -6.51 -8.51 6.56
C VAL A 52 -7.39 -9.75 6.74
N ALA A 53 -7.77 -10.07 7.95
CA ALA A 53 -8.51 -11.30 8.22
C ALA A 53 -9.70 -11.08 9.14
N GLN A 54 -10.78 -11.81 8.92
CA GLN A 54 -11.84 -11.96 9.92
C GLN A 54 -11.28 -12.65 11.16
N SER A 55 -11.78 -12.25 12.33
CA SER A 55 -11.37 -12.84 13.62
C SER A 55 -11.65 -14.32 13.70
N VAL A 56 -12.71 -14.79 13.04
CA VAL A 56 -13.11 -16.21 12.94
C VAL A 56 -13.55 -16.49 11.51
N VAL A 57 -13.02 -17.56 10.93
CA VAL A 57 -13.36 -18.07 9.59
C VAL A 57 -13.57 -19.57 9.71
N ASN A 58 -14.70 -20.09 9.20
CA ASN A 58 -15.06 -21.51 9.30
C ASN A 58 -14.99 -22.09 10.74
N ASN A 59 -15.35 -21.29 11.76
CA ASN A 59 -15.24 -21.59 13.19
C ASN A 59 -13.79 -21.72 13.72
N GLU A 60 -12.80 -21.33 12.95
CA GLU A 60 -11.39 -21.30 13.37
C GLU A 60 -10.96 -19.86 13.67
N SER A 61 -10.20 -19.67 14.76
CA SER A 61 -9.70 -18.36 15.14
C SER A 61 -8.49 -17.96 14.31
N VAL A 62 -8.44 -16.70 13.86
CA VAL A 62 -7.28 -16.13 13.16
C VAL A 62 -5.98 -16.33 13.94
N LEU A 63 -6.02 -16.25 15.27
CA LEU A 63 -4.83 -16.39 16.13
C LEU A 63 -4.14 -17.74 16.00
N ALA A 64 -4.86 -18.79 15.62
CA ALA A 64 -4.28 -20.13 15.45
C ALA A 64 -3.38 -20.24 14.19
N PHE A 65 -3.48 -19.28 13.26
CA PHE A 65 -2.81 -19.36 11.95
C PHE A 65 -1.76 -18.27 11.74
N VAL A 66 -1.83 -17.17 12.49
CA VAL A 66 -1.02 -15.98 12.19
C VAL A 66 0.22 -15.80 13.09
N GLU A 67 0.43 -16.65 14.11
CA GLU A 67 1.58 -16.54 15.01
C GLU A 67 2.96 -16.60 14.31
N ALA A 68 3.03 -17.28 13.16
CA ALA A 68 4.26 -17.41 12.37
C ALA A 68 4.37 -16.43 11.20
N ILE A 69 3.39 -15.50 11.07
CA ILE A 69 3.33 -14.58 9.94
C ILE A 69 3.95 -13.24 10.36
N GLU A 70 4.97 -12.82 9.65
CA GLU A 70 5.68 -11.55 9.89
C GLU A 70 5.04 -10.34 9.18
N LEU A 71 3.90 -10.53 8.50
CA LEU A 71 3.20 -9.43 7.81
C LEU A 71 2.38 -8.60 8.80
N PRO A 72 2.29 -7.27 8.61
CA PRO A 72 1.31 -6.44 9.28
C PRO A 72 -0.10 -7.02 9.12
N LEU A 73 -0.82 -7.17 10.23
CA LEU A 73 -2.14 -7.80 10.26
C LEU A 73 -3.19 -6.84 10.81
N LEU A 74 -4.27 -6.64 10.04
CA LEU A 74 -5.52 -6.03 10.50
C LEU A 74 -6.58 -7.12 10.73
N VAL A 75 -7.06 -7.24 11.96
CA VAL A 75 -8.12 -8.19 12.32
C VAL A 75 -9.48 -7.49 12.30
N VAL A 76 -10.41 -7.98 11.48
CA VAL A 76 -11.82 -7.57 11.54
C VAL A 76 -12.49 -8.38 12.65
N ASN A 77 -12.57 -7.81 13.85
CA ASN A 77 -12.87 -8.51 15.10
C ASN A 77 -14.37 -8.48 15.46
N ASP A 78 -15.20 -9.07 14.61
CA ASP A 78 -16.64 -9.18 14.85
C ASP A 78 -16.99 -10.16 15.98
N ALA A 79 -16.18 -11.20 16.16
CA ALA A 79 -16.40 -12.21 17.22
C ALA A 79 -15.95 -11.73 18.62
N GLY A 80 -15.26 -10.57 18.73
CA GLY A 80 -14.82 -10.05 20.02
C GLY A 80 -13.68 -10.86 20.64
N LEU A 81 -12.74 -11.38 19.83
CA LEU A 81 -11.54 -12.03 20.34
C LEU A 81 -10.75 -11.09 21.23
N ASP A 82 -10.17 -11.61 22.30
CA ASP A 82 -9.19 -10.88 23.10
C ASP A 82 -7.86 -10.82 22.33
N LEU A 83 -7.54 -9.62 21.86
CA LEU A 83 -6.28 -9.32 21.15
C LEU A 83 -5.29 -8.58 22.07
N SER A 84 -5.57 -8.49 23.36
CA SER A 84 -4.67 -7.88 24.34
C SER A 84 -3.36 -8.68 24.39
N GLY A 85 -2.25 -7.98 24.26
CA GLY A 85 -0.92 -8.62 24.22
C GLY A 85 -0.45 -9.05 22.82
N THR A 86 -1.23 -8.77 21.77
CA THR A 86 -0.77 -8.90 20.38
C THR A 86 -0.40 -7.53 19.82
N SER A 87 0.41 -7.51 18.75
CA SER A 87 0.73 -6.30 17.98
C SER A 87 -0.26 -6.05 16.82
N TYR A 88 -1.36 -6.80 16.77
CA TYR A 88 -2.30 -6.72 15.65
C TYR A 88 -3.24 -5.52 15.77
N ALA A 89 -3.38 -4.77 14.67
CA ALA A 89 -4.45 -3.78 14.55
C ALA A 89 -5.81 -4.47 14.49
N SER A 90 -6.86 -3.82 14.99
CA SER A 90 -8.20 -4.39 14.93
C SER A 90 -9.28 -3.37 14.63
N THR A 91 -10.32 -3.83 13.92
CA THR A 91 -11.51 -3.07 13.59
C THR A 91 -12.76 -3.94 13.66
N LYS A 92 -13.92 -3.39 13.34
CA LYS A 92 -15.18 -4.13 13.17
C LYS A 92 -15.73 -3.96 11.77
N SER A 93 -16.59 -4.91 11.37
CA SER A 93 -17.34 -4.78 10.11
C SER A 93 -18.34 -3.61 10.14
N PRO A 94 -18.61 -2.96 9.00
CA PRO A 94 -17.95 -3.22 7.70
C PRO A 94 -16.57 -2.58 7.67
N LEU A 95 -15.58 -3.25 7.06
CA LEU A 95 -14.31 -2.63 6.75
C LEU A 95 -14.54 -1.53 5.70
N ILE A 96 -14.18 -0.30 6.05
CA ILE A 96 -14.24 0.85 5.16
C ILE A 96 -12.84 1.27 4.74
N TYR A 97 -12.73 1.92 3.59
CA TYR A 97 -11.43 2.31 3.04
C TYR A 97 -10.59 3.17 4.00
N ALA A 98 -11.21 4.13 4.68
CA ALA A 98 -10.47 4.99 5.63
C ALA A 98 -9.75 4.19 6.72
N VAL A 99 -10.42 3.19 7.32
CA VAL A 99 -9.79 2.32 8.34
C VAL A 99 -8.68 1.45 7.75
N LEU A 100 -8.89 0.93 6.54
CA LEU A 100 -7.85 0.19 5.83
C LEU A 100 -6.65 1.09 5.52
N PHE A 101 -6.90 2.32 5.06
CA PHE A 101 -5.85 3.28 4.73
C PHE A 101 -5.05 3.70 5.97
N ASP A 102 -5.72 4.01 7.08
CA ASP A 102 -5.04 4.32 8.35
C ASP A 102 -4.11 3.16 8.77
N PHE A 103 -4.57 1.91 8.66
CA PHE A 103 -3.75 0.74 8.92
C PHE A 103 -2.54 0.65 7.96
N LEU A 104 -2.72 0.92 6.67
CA LEU A 104 -1.63 0.90 5.69
C LEU A 104 -0.58 1.98 6.01
N VAL A 105 -1.01 3.19 6.39
CA VAL A 105 -0.11 4.27 6.81
C VAL A 105 0.69 3.85 8.06
N GLU A 106 0.03 3.37 9.09
CA GLU A 106 0.69 2.96 10.35
C GLU A 106 1.66 1.79 10.15
N SER A 107 1.37 0.88 9.22
CA SER A 107 2.16 -0.32 8.96
C SER A 107 3.22 -0.16 7.85
N THR A 108 3.28 0.99 7.19
CA THR A 108 4.27 1.34 6.16
C THR A 108 5.06 2.57 6.61
N PRO A 109 5.98 2.45 7.58
CA PRO A 109 6.72 3.58 8.11
C PRO A 109 7.63 4.18 7.02
N VAL A 110 7.82 5.49 7.06
CA VAL A 110 8.82 6.21 6.29
C VAL A 110 10.00 6.61 7.18
N SER A 111 11.15 6.80 6.58
CA SER A 111 12.33 7.33 7.26
C SER A 111 12.75 8.66 6.64
N TYR A 112 13.05 9.63 7.47
CA TYR A 112 13.56 10.94 7.04
C TYR A 112 15.09 11.03 7.06
N ALA A 113 15.79 9.94 7.43
CA ALA A 113 17.26 9.95 7.59
C ALA A 113 18.01 10.44 6.35
N SER A 114 17.57 10.06 5.15
CA SER A 114 18.18 10.54 3.91
C SER A 114 17.91 12.03 3.65
N MET A 115 16.76 12.55 4.06
CA MET A 115 16.43 13.97 3.97
C MET A 115 17.25 14.78 4.97
N GLU A 116 17.38 14.29 6.20
CA GLU A 116 18.21 14.91 7.26
C GLU A 116 19.67 14.96 6.86
N GLU A 117 20.22 13.87 6.32
CA GLU A 117 21.59 13.82 5.79
C GLU A 117 21.79 14.86 4.66
N TYR A 118 20.81 14.96 3.74
CA TYR A 118 20.87 15.92 2.65
C TYR A 118 20.75 17.37 3.14
N ALA A 119 19.99 17.62 4.20
CA ALA A 119 19.83 18.94 4.81
C ALA A 119 21.04 19.38 5.65
N MET A 120 21.99 18.48 5.98
CA MET A 120 23.23 18.79 6.73
C MET A 120 22.96 19.57 8.02
N ASP A 121 22.01 19.12 8.84
CA ASP A 121 21.59 19.78 10.09
C ASP A 121 20.93 21.19 9.90
N ASP A 122 20.60 21.60 8.67
CA ASP A 122 19.87 22.83 8.38
C ASP A 122 18.36 22.58 8.41
N GLN A 123 17.71 22.93 9.52
CA GLN A 123 16.27 22.71 9.72
C GLN A 123 15.42 23.52 8.72
N GLU A 124 15.81 24.74 8.38
CA GLU A 124 15.07 25.55 7.40
C GLU A 124 15.09 24.89 6.03
N PHE A 125 16.24 24.36 5.62
CA PHE A 125 16.37 23.64 4.37
C PHE A 125 15.61 22.30 4.39
N PHE A 126 15.62 21.57 5.51
CA PHE A 126 14.81 20.37 5.69
C PHE A 126 13.32 20.65 5.50
N ASP A 127 12.79 21.70 6.16
CA ASP A 127 11.39 22.09 6.07
C ASP A 127 11.00 22.49 4.64
N GLN A 128 11.90 23.20 3.93
CA GLN A 128 11.69 23.53 2.51
C GLN A 128 11.66 22.29 1.63
N LEU A 129 12.57 21.34 1.85
CA LEU A 129 12.63 20.08 1.09
C LEU A 129 11.38 19.26 1.32
N GLN A 130 10.91 19.14 2.58
CA GLN A 130 9.67 18.46 2.93
C GLN A 130 8.47 19.12 2.23
N GLY A 131 8.37 20.46 2.25
CA GLY A 131 7.31 21.18 1.56
C GLY A 131 7.30 20.93 0.05
N LEU A 132 8.46 20.94 -0.59
CA LEU A 132 8.58 20.60 -2.02
C LEU A 132 8.15 19.19 -2.33
N MET A 133 8.47 18.22 -1.45
CA MET A 133 8.03 16.82 -1.63
C MET A 133 6.52 16.68 -1.50
N VAL A 134 5.90 17.36 -0.53
CA VAL A 134 4.44 17.38 -0.37
C VAL A 134 3.77 17.92 -1.64
N ASP A 135 4.24 19.05 -2.16
CA ASP A 135 3.66 19.67 -3.35
C ASP A 135 3.79 18.77 -4.58
N GLU A 136 4.94 18.13 -4.76
CA GLU A 136 5.17 17.23 -5.89
C GLU A 136 4.40 15.92 -5.78
N PHE A 137 4.31 15.30 -4.60
CA PHE A 137 3.48 14.11 -4.41
C PHE A 137 2.00 14.43 -4.64
N ARG A 138 1.51 15.58 -4.15
CA ARG A 138 0.13 16.03 -4.39
C ARG A 138 -0.14 16.22 -5.87
N LEU A 139 0.74 16.95 -6.57
CA LEU A 139 0.60 17.15 -8.01
C LEU A 139 0.57 15.83 -8.78
N ASN A 140 1.47 14.90 -8.44
CA ASN A 140 1.51 13.59 -9.08
C ASN A 140 0.25 12.77 -8.78
N PHE A 141 -0.26 12.79 -7.54
CA PHE A 141 -1.49 12.11 -7.18
C PHE A 141 -2.68 12.58 -8.00
N GLU A 142 -2.78 13.88 -8.24
CA GLU A 142 -3.86 14.51 -9.01
C GLU A 142 -3.74 14.26 -10.52
N GLU A 143 -2.53 14.29 -11.09
CA GLU A 143 -2.32 14.28 -12.53
C GLU A 143 -2.14 12.87 -13.13
N ILE A 144 -1.51 11.93 -12.41
CA ILE A 144 -1.21 10.58 -12.91
C ILE A 144 -2.45 9.86 -13.44
N PRO A 145 -3.64 9.88 -12.81
CA PRO A 145 -4.82 9.21 -13.33
C PRO A 145 -5.19 9.68 -14.75
N ALA A 146 -5.16 10.98 -15.00
CA ALA A 146 -5.43 11.55 -16.32
C ALA A 146 -4.34 11.22 -17.34
N LEU A 147 -3.07 11.18 -16.94
CA LEU A 147 -1.97 10.77 -17.81
C LEU A 147 -2.10 9.30 -18.24
N ILE A 148 -2.53 8.42 -17.33
CA ILE A 148 -2.79 7.01 -17.61
C ILE A 148 -3.96 6.86 -18.58
N GLU A 149 -5.09 7.54 -18.32
CA GLU A 149 -6.27 7.50 -19.18
C GLU A 149 -5.94 7.94 -20.61
N ASN A 150 -5.17 9.03 -20.74
CA ASN A 150 -4.75 9.58 -22.04
C ASN A 150 -3.56 8.86 -22.66
N LYS A 151 -3.00 7.84 -21.99
CA LYS A 151 -1.79 7.10 -22.41
C LYS A 151 -0.62 8.02 -22.77
N ASN A 152 -0.41 9.07 -21.99
CA ASN A 152 0.70 9.99 -22.19
C ASN A 152 2.01 9.39 -21.65
N LEU A 153 2.55 8.43 -22.40
CA LEU A 153 3.71 7.62 -21.98
C LEU A 153 4.96 8.46 -21.71
N ALA A 154 5.16 9.56 -22.45
CA ALA A 154 6.33 10.43 -22.27
C ALA A 154 6.29 11.16 -20.92
N GLU A 155 5.12 11.69 -20.54
CA GLU A 155 4.94 12.37 -19.25
C GLU A 155 4.98 11.37 -18.09
N ILE A 156 4.34 10.20 -18.24
CA ILE A 156 4.40 9.13 -17.23
C ILE A 156 5.85 8.72 -16.96
N LYS A 157 6.66 8.55 -18.02
CA LYS A 157 8.10 8.29 -17.89
C LYS A 157 8.79 9.35 -17.05
N SER A 158 8.54 10.62 -17.35
CA SER A 158 9.12 11.78 -16.64
C SER A 158 8.72 11.76 -15.16
N ARG A 159 7.43 11.54 -14.86
CA ARG A 159 6.91 11.46 -13.48
C ARG A 159 7.53 10.29 -12.71
N ALA A 160 7.61 9.11 -13.31
CA ALA A 160 8.23 7.95 -12.68
C ALA A 160 9.70 8.21 -12.36
N HIS A 161 10.46 8.82 -13.28
CA HIS A 161 11.85 9.21 -13.04
C HIS A 161 11.99 10.12 -11.81
N GLN A 162 11.18 11.17 -11.72
CA GLN A 162 11.19 12.13 -10.61
C GLN A 162 10.77 11.49 -9.27
N LEU A 163 9.69 10.69 -9.27
CA LEU A 163 9.18 10.03 -8.08
C LEU A 163 10.17 9.02 -7.50
N SER A 164 10.97 8.35 -8.35
CA SER A 164 11.94 7.35 -7.89
C SER A 164 12.91 7.88 -6.84
N SER A 165 13.46 9.09 -7.02
CA SER A 165 14.37 9.70 -6.05
C SER A 165 13.66 10.10 -4.76
N LYS A 166 12.41 10.57 -4.84
CA LYS A 166 11.62 10.98 -3.68
C LYS A 166 11.23 9.82 -2.79
N PHE A 167 10.76 8.72 -3.38
CA PHE A 167 10.50 7.50 -2.62
C PHE A 167 11.78 6.95 -1.98
N ALA A 168 12.94 7.04 -2.66
CA ALA A 168 14.21 6.65 -2.07
C ALA A 168 14.60 7.54 -0.87
N MET A 169 14.32 8.84 -0.91
CA MET A 169 14.56 9.77 0.21
C MET A 169 13.68 9.51 1.43
N LEU A 170 12.52 8.86 1.26
CA LEU A 170 11.60 8.46 2.33
C LEU A 170 11.84 7.01 2.81
N ASP A 171 12.91 6.37 2.34
CA ASP A 171 13.20 4.95 2.59
C ASP A 171 12.06 4.01 2.16
N LEU A 172 11.44 4.32 1.02
CA LEU A 172 10.47 3.48 0.34
C LEU A 172 11.10 2.81 -0.90
N PRO A 173 12.07 1.89 -0.71
CA PRO A 173 12.92 1.39 -1.79
C PRO A 173 12.14 0.61 -2.86
N LEU A 174 11.02 0.00 -2.48
CA LEU A 174 10.23 -0.81 -3.40
C LEU A 174 9.42 0.06 -4.34
N SER A 175 8.85 1.16 -3.85
CA SER A 175 8.17 2.18 -4.67
C SER A 175 9.16 2.87 -5.59
N ALA A 176 10.37 3.16 -5.09
CA ALA A 176 11.47 3.69 -5.90
C ALA A 176 11.90 2.73 -7.03
N LEU A 177 11.97 1.42 -6.76
CA LEU A 177 12.27 0.40 -7.77
C LEU A 177 11.15 0.28 -8.80
N LEU A 178 9.88 0.34 -8.38
CA LEU A 178 8.75 0.30 -9.30
C LEU A 178 8.75 1.52 -10.24
N CYS A 179 9.05 2.71 -9.71
CA CYS A 179 9.25 3.91 -10.52
C CYS A 179 10.35 3.72 -11.57
N LYS A 180 11.50 3.12 -11.20
CA LYS A 180 12.59 2.81 -12.13
C LYS A 180 12.16 1.81 -13.21
N GLU A 181 11.36 0.81 -12.85
CA GLU A 181 10.81 -0.15 -13.81
C GLU A 181 9.92 0.56 -14.83
N VAL A 182 9.05 1.46 -14.38
CA VAL A 182 8.22 2.28 -15.28
C VAL A 182 9.08 3.16 -16.18
N ASP A 183 10.01 3.93 -15.63
CA ASP A 183 10.90 4.81 -16.40
C ASP A 183 11.64 4.08 -17.53
N VAL A 184 12.19 2.90 -17.23
CA VAL A 184 12.99 2.14 -18.21
C VAL A 184 12.11 1.43 -19.23
N ASN A 185 10.97 0.87 -18.85
CA ASN A 185 10.23 -0.10 -19.66
C ASN A 185 8.92 0.44 -20.25
N ILE A 186 8.48 1.66 -19.93
CA ILE A 186 7.18 2.21 -20.37
C ILE A 186 6.98 2.18 -21.91
N LEU A 187 8.05 2.31 -22.67
CA LEU A 187 7.98 2.28 -24.14
C LEU A 187 8.01 0.86 -24.73
N ASN A 188 8.43 -0.13 -23.93
CA ASN A 188 8.54 -1.53 -24.35
C ASN A 188 7.29 -2.34 -23.97
N ASP A 189 6.69 -2.05 -22.83
CA ASP A 189 5.51 -2.74 -22.28
C ASP A 189 4.58 -1.71 -21.61
N ALA A 190 3.96 -0.87 -22.42
CA ALA A 190 3.17 0.25 -21.94
C ALA A 190 2.01 -0.19 -21.04
N GLU A 191 1.32 -1.30 -21.36
CA GLU A 191 0.14 -1.73 -20.61
C GLU A 191 0.52 -2.13 -19.17
N LYS A 192 1.54 -2.96 -19.01
CA LYS A 192 2.07 -3.36 -17.70
C LYS A 192 2.56 -2.14 -16.91
N GLN A 193 3.28 -1.23 -17.58
CA GLN A 193 3.85 -0.07 -16.88
C GLN A 193 2.80 0.98 -16.48
N LEU A 194 1.70 1.09 -17.22
CA LEU A 194 0.55 1.89 -16.81
C LEU A 194 -0.13 1.30 -15.57
N GLU A 195 -0.25 -0.03 -15.47
CA GLU A 195 -0.74 -0.68 -14.24
C GLU A 195 0.25 -0.48 -13.08
N ASN A 196 1.55 -0.61 -13.30
CA ASN A 196 2.55 -0.30 -12.28
C ASN A 196 2.44 1.15 -11.77
N MET A 197 2.16 2.10 -12.67
CA MET A 197 1.98 3.51 -12.28
C MET A 197 0.71 3.74 -11.45
N LYS A 198 -0.36 2.98 -11.70
CA LYS A 198 -1.56 3.01 -10.84
C LYS A 198 -1.26 2.55 -9.41
N LEU A 199 -0.42 1.50 -9.28
CA LEU A 199 -0.04 0.99 -7.97
C LEU A 199 0.71 2.02 -7.12
N LEU A 200 1.48 2.90 -7.75
CA LEU A 200 2.20 3.97 -7.06
C LEU A 200 1.28 5.05 -6.46
N LEU A 201 0.03 5.13 -6.88
CA LEU A 201 -0.91 6.13 -6.32
C LEU A 201 -1.14 5.92 -4.82
N VAL A 202 -1.27 4.68 -4.35
CA VAL A 202 -1.43 4.42 -2.93
C VAL A 202 -0.13 4.70 -2.16
N ASP A 203 1.02 4.43 -2.75
CA ASP A 203 2.31 4.74 -2.13
C ASP A 203 2.52 6.26 -2.02
N ILE A 204 2.06 7.03 -3.02
CA ILE A 204 2.04 8.51 -2.97
C ILE A 204 1.12 8.99 -1.85
N GLU A 205 -0.08 8.41 -1.71
CA GLU A 205 -1.06 8.77 -0.68
C GLU A 205 -0.51 8.49 0.73
N ILE A 206 0.16 7.33 0.91
CA ILE A 206 0.85 6.98 2.17
C ILE A 206 2.00 7.96 2.46
N ALA A 207 2.83 8.27 1.46
CA ALA A 207 3.92 9.25 1.63
C ALA A 207 3.37 10.62 2.03
N LEU A 208 2.29 11.09 1.42
CA LEU A 208 1.61 12.35 1.78
C LEU A 208 1.08 12.32 3.23
N ALA A 209 0.50 11.21 3.68
CA ALA A 209 0.00 11.08 5.04
C ALA A 209 1.13 11.19 6.09
N HIS A 210 2.33 10.72 5.78
CA HIS A 210 3.50 10.85 6.66
C HIS A 210 4.16 12.23 6.62
N LEU A 211 4.10 12.93 5.48
CA LEU A 211 4.76 14.23 5.29
C LEU A 211 3.94 15.42 5.82
N GLN A 212 2.64 15.24 6.11
CA GLN A 212 1.71 16.27 6.60
C GLN A 212 1.57 16.23 8.12
#